data_ae1e577cdc928407941c6e8eadc9dc77
#
_entry.id   ae1e577cdc928407941c6e8eadc9dc77
#
_cell.length_a   1.000
_cell.length_b   1.000
_cell.length_c   1.000
_cell.angle_alpha   90.00
_cell.angle_beta   90.00
_cell.angle_gamma   90.00
#
_symmetry.space_group_name_H-M   'P 1'
#
loop_
_entity.id
_entity.type
_entity.pdbx_description
1 polymer ?
#
loop_
_entity_poly.entity_id
_entity_poly.type
_entity_poly.pdbx_seq_one_letter_code
_entity_poly.pdbx_strand_id
1 'polypeptide(L)'
;MKNKVLIGIFTLLLFACGSGEEKKEEKESMNSRDEIRLKQYQVQGAKVYATYCANCHQQDGKGLASLYPPLAGADYLLENLPRAACIIKNGQSKEIVVNGVTYNQMMPGNPITNLEVAEVLTYIGNAWGNEAGLVGVKDVDKWLEECED
;
A
#
# COMPACT_ATOMS: atom_id res chain seq x y z
N MET A 1 -88.68 7.95 -0.20
CA MET A 1 -87.60 7.15 -0.78
C MET A 1 -86.46 8.14 -1.12
N LYS A 2 -85.48 8.25 -0.26
CA LYS A 2 -84.44 9.27 -0.35
C LYS A 2 -83.09 8.55 -0.38
N ASN A 3 -82.46 8.51 -1.56
CA ASN A 3 -81.09 8.00 -1.74
C ASN A 3 -80.10 9.03 -1.23
N LYS A 4 -79.29 8.67 -0.24
CA LYS A 4 -78.14 9.43 0.22
C LYS A 4 -76.90 8.88 -0.48
N VAL A 5 -76.31 9.66 -1.38
CA VAL A 5 -75.01 9.38 -1.97
C VAL A 5 -73.95 9.80 -0.97
N LEU A 6 -73.17 8.84 -0.48
CA LEU A 6 -71.98 9.09 0.34
C LEU A 6 -70.78 9.28 -0.61
N ILE A 7 -70.24 10.50 -0.63
CA ILE A 7 -69.03 10.83 -1.31
C ILE A 7 -67.88 10.50 -0.37
N GLY A 8 -67.19 9.41 -0.65
CA GLY A 8 -65.95 9.03 0.06
C GLY A 8 -64.78 9.86 -0.44
N ILE A 9 -64.20 10.67 0.43
CA ILE A 9 -62.98 11.41 0.18
C ILE A 9 -61.82 10.44 0.31
N PHE A 10 -61.20 10.10 -0.84
CA PHE A 10 -60.02 9.28 -0.90
C PHE A 10 -58.78 10.18 -0.70
N THR A 11 -58.26 10.19 0.53
CA THR A 11 -57.07 10.96 0.89
C THR A 11 -55.84 10.22 0.40
N LEU A 12 -55.22 10.74 -0.66
CA LEU A 12 -53.98 10.22 -1.24
C LEU A 12 -52.82 10.64 -0.34
N LEU A 13 -52.31 9.72 0.49
CA LEU A 13 -51.08 9.89 1.25
C LEU A 13 -49.87 9.69 0.31
N LEU A 14 -49.24 10.78 -0.07
CA LEU A 14 -47.95 10.77 -0.76
C LEU A 14 -46.87 10.38 0.26
N PHE A 15 -46.44 9.12 0.21
CA PHE A 15 -45.23 8.69 0.87
C PHE A 15 -44.01 9.25 0.09
N ALA A 16 -43.45 10.31 0.62
CA ALA A 16 -42.14 10.78 0.17
C ALA A 16 -41.06 9.79 0.66
N CYS A 17 -40.62 8.90 -0.22
CA CYS A 17 -39.39 8.13 -0.03
C CYS A 17 -38.21 9.10 -0.08
N GLY A 18 -37.76 9.52 1.09
CA GLY A 18 -36.43 10.14 1.22
C GLY A 18 -35.36 9.08 0.98
N SER A 19 -34.76 9.09 -0.21
CA SER A 19 -33.54 8.34 -0.47
C SER A 19 -32.39 8.99 0.30
N GLY A 20 -32.14 8.48 1.51
CA GLY A 20 -30.86 8.71 2.18
C GLY A 20 -29.78 8.01 1.38
N GLU A 21 -28.98 8.77 0.66
CA GLU A 21 -27.70 8.27 0.13
C GLU A 21 -26.77 7.99 1.32
N GLU A 22 -26.81 6.76 1.80
CA GLU A 22 -25.70 6.23 2.58
C GLU A 22 -24.48 6.20 1.63
N LYS A 23 -23.54 7.12 1.82
CA LYS A 23 -22.17 6.97 1.31
C LYS A 23 -21.59 5.69 1.93
N LYS A 24 -21.81 4.55 1.28
CA LYS A 24 -20.94 3.40 1.44
C LYS A 24 -19.55 3.87 1.04
N GLU A 25 -18.65 3.94 2.00
CA GLU A 25 -17.22 3.91 1.72
C GLU A 25 -16.98 2.59 0.98
N GLU A 26 -16.91 2.69 -0.33
CA GLU A 26 -16.53 1.61 -1.24
C GLU A 26 -15.04 1.37 -0.97
N LYS A 27 -14.76 0.46 -0.04
CA LYS A 27 -13.44 -0.18 0.06
C LYS A 27 -13.27 -0.84 -1.30
N GLU A 28 -12.53 -0.18 -2.17
CA GLU A 28 -12.30 -0.58 -3.56
C GLU A 28 -11.78 -2.02 -3.53
N SER A 29 -12.66 -2.98 -3.84
CA SER A 29 -12.29 -4.37 -3.87
C SER A 29 -11.32 -4.53 -5.04
N MET A 30 -10.07 -4.84 -4.72
CA MET A 30 -9.03 -5.14 -5.68
C MET A 30 -9.58 -6.13 -6.71
N ASN A 31 -9.46 -5.81 -8.00
CA ASN A 31 -9.97 -6.69 -9.03
C ASN A 31 -9.15 -8.00 -9.06
N SER A 32 -9.71 -9.07 -9.58
CA SER A 32 -9.07 -10.40 -9.57
C SER A 32 -7.70 -10.44 -10.26
N ARG A 33 -7.43 -9.53 -11.21
CA ARG A 33 -6.12 -9.41 -11.86
C ARG A 33 -5.07 -8.82 -10.94
N ASP A 34 -5.44 -7.83 -10.13
CA ASP A 34 -4.51 -7.19 -9.19
C ASP A 34 -4.24 -8.11 -7.99
N GLU A 35 -5.21 -8.93 -7.58
CA GLU A 35 -4.97 -9.99 -6.58
C GLU A 35 -3.95 -11.04 -7.08
N ILE A 36 -4.07 -11.46 -8.33
CA ILE A 36 -3.11 -12.40 -8.94
C ILE A 36 -1.73 -11.74 -9.01
N ARG A 37 -1.66 -10.48 -9.47
CA ARG A 37 -0.41 -9.72 -9.58
C ARG A 37 0.24 -9.51 -8.23
N LEU A 38 -0.54 -9.14 -7.21
CA LEU A 38 -0.06 -8.99 -5.83
C LEU A 38 0.67 -10.27 -5.36
N LYS A 39 0.03 -11.42 -5.54
CA LYS A 39 0.63 -12.72 -5.16
C LYS A 39 1.89 -13.03 -5.95
N GLN A 40 1.89 -12.76 -7.26
CA GLN A 40 3.07 -12.96 -8.10
C GLN A 40 4.24 -12.06 -7.66
N TYR A 41 3.97 -10.77 -7.41
CA TYR A 41 4.97 -9.81 -6.96
C TYR A 41 5.50 -10.15 -5.57
N GLN A 42 4.65 -10.60 -4.65
CA GLN A 42 5.12 -11.08 -3.35
C GLN A 42 6.09 -12.27 -3.48
N VAL A 43 5.80 -13.24 -4.35
CA VAL A 43 6.67 -14.41 -4.57
C VAL A 43 8.00 -14.02 -5.21
N GLN A 44 7.99 -13.17 -6.23
CA GLN A 44 9.24 -12.72 -6.87
C GLN A 44 10.01 -11.75 -5.97
N GLY A 45 9.31 -10.80 -5.34
CA GLY A 45 9.91 -9.86 -4.40
C GLY A 45 10.59 -10.53 -3.20
N ALA A 46 10.05 -11.66 -2.72
CA ALA A 46 10.70 -12.45 -1.68
C ALA A 46 12.08 -12.99 -2.14
N LYS A 47 12.22 -13.36 -3.43
CA LYS A 47 13.51 -13.82 -3.99
C LYS A 47 14.49 -12.66 -4.12
N VAL A 48 14.02 -11.50 -4.61
CA VAL A 48 14.81 -10.28 -4.68
C VAL A 48 15.29 -9.88 -3.28
N TYR A 49 14.38 -9.88 -2.32
CA TYR A 49 14.68 -9.59 -0.91
C TYR A 49 15.76 -10.52 -0.35
N ALA A 50 15.61 -11.81 -0.53
CA ALA A 50 16.57 -12.80 -0.04
C ALA A 50 17.97 -12.59 -0.63
N THR A 51 18.05 -12.11 -1.88
CA THR A 51 19.32 -11.92 -2.60
C THR A 51 20.02 -10.62 -2.22
N TYR A 52 19.27 -9.52 -2.11
CA TYR A 52 19.84 -8.18 -2.02
C TYR A 52 19.65 -7.49 -0.66
N CYS A 53 18.64 -7.88 0.12
CA CYS A 53 18.20 -7.11 1.28
C CYS A 53 18.37 -7.85 2.62
N ALA A 54 18.11 -9.17 2.64
CA ALA A 54 18.01 -9.94 3.88
C ALA A 54 19.32 -10.04 4.67
N ASN A 55 20.46 -9.83 4.03
CA ASN A 55 21.76 -9.83 4.70
C ASN A 55 21.87 -8.71 5.76
N CYS A 56 21.28 -7.55 5.48
CA CYS A 56 21.25 -6.41 6.40
C CYS A 56 19.93 -6.34 7.18
N HIS A 57 18.79 -6.43 6.48
CA HIS A 57 17.47 -6.26 7.08
C HIS A 57 16.91 -7.54 7.75
N GLN A 58 17.66 -8.63 7.72
CA GLN A 58 17.33 -9.95 8.25
C GLN A 58 16.11 -10.59 7.57
N GLN A 59 15.95 -11.92 7.70
CA GLN A 59 14.85 -12.66 7.05
C GLN A 59 13.46 -12.29 7.62
N ASP A 60 13.42 -11.87 8.87
CA ASP A 60 12.21 -11.45 9.56
C ASP A 60 11.92 -9.94 9.44
N GLY A 61 12.72 -9.22 8.65
CA GLY A 61 12.58 -7.79 8.41
C GLY A 61 12.82 -6.90 9.63
N LYS A 62 13.36 -7.42 10.73
CA LYS A 62 13.58 -6.64 11.96
C LYS A 62 14.86 -5.83 11.97
N GLY A 63 15.70 -5.98 10.95
CA GLY A 63 16.98 -5.32 10.90
C GLY A 63 17.97 -5.88 11.93
N LEU A 64 19.01 -5.11 12.23
CA LEU A 64 20.05 -5.53 13.16
C LEU A 64 20.34 -4.42 14.18
N ALA A 65 19.69 -4.49 15.33
CA ALA A 65 19.85 -3.53 16.42
C ALA A 65 19.79 -2.07 15.95
N SER A 66 20.75 -1.23 16.34
CA SER A 66 20.86 0.17 15.86
C SER A 66 21.69 0.32 14.57
N LEU A 67 22.10 -0.78 13.94
CA LEU A 67 22.94 -0.75 12.75
C LEU A 67 22.12 -0.70 11.46
N TYR A 68 21.16 -1.60 11.32
CA TYR A 68 20.28 -1.67 10.15
C TYR A 68 18.81 -1.57 10.58
N PRO A 69 18.04 -0.65 9.99
CA PRO A 69 16.66 -0.41 10.42
C PRO A 69 15.74 -1.61 10.13
N PRO A 70 14.66 -1.77 10.89
CA PRO A 70 13.61 -2.70 10.54
C PRO A 70 12.87 -2.24 9.27
N LEU A 71 12.27 -3.21 8.57
CA LEU A 71 11.27 -3.02 7.52
C LEU A 71 9.91 -3.50 7.99
N ALA A 72 9.90 -4.44 8.93
CA ALA A 72 8.69 -4.92 9.62
C ALA A 72 8.11 -3.81 10.49
N GLY A 73 6.89 -3.36 10.19
CA GLY A 73 6.20 -2.29 10.91
C GLY A 73 6.95 -0.95 10.90
N ALA A 74 7.77 -0.70 9.87
CA ALA A 74 8.58 0.51 9.78
C ALA A 74 7.76 1.70 9.25
N ASP A 75 7.58 2.73 10.09
CA ASP A 75 6.92 3.98 9.73
C ASP A 75 7.58 4.62 8.50
N TYR A 76 8.89 4.74 8.49
CA TYR A 76 9.67 5.32 7.41
C TYR A 76 9.45 4.64 6.05
N LEU A 77 9.27 3.32 6.01
CA LEU A 77 8.95 2.59 4.79
C LEU A 77 7.51 2.85 4.35
N LEU A 78 6.56 2.70 5.28
CA LEU A 78 5.14 2.65 4.97
C LEU A 78 4.54 4.03 4.67
N GLU A 79 5.11 5.10 5.23
CA GLU A 79 4.66 6.47 4.98
C GLU A 79 4.98 6.98 3.57
N ASN A 80 6.04 6.46 2.91
CA ASN A 80 6.48 7.00 1.63
C ASN A 80 7.15 5.92 0.76
N LEU A 81 6.36 5.16 0.03
CA LEU A 81 6.84 4.14 -0.91
C LEU A 81 7.66 4.70 -2.09
N PRO A 82 7.32 5.89 -2.67
CA PRO A 82 8.19 6.55 -3.66
C PRO A 82 9.62 6.75 -3.15
N ARG A 83 9.79 7.30 -1.95
CA ARG A 83 11.11 7.46 -1.32
C ARG A 83 11.81 6.10 -1.14
N ALA A 84 11.07 5.07 -0.71
CA ALA A 84 11.63 3.73 -0.56
C ALA A 84 12.12 3.16 -1.91
N ALA A 85 11.41 3.40 -3.02
CA ALA A 85 11.85 3.03 -4.37
C ALA A 85 13.18 3.69 -4.73
N CYS A 86 13.30 4.99 -4.50
CA CYS A 86 14.54 5.74 -4.73
C CYS A 86 15.70 5.18 -3.90
N ILE A 87 15.49 4.91 -2.61
CA ILE A 87 16.50 4.35 -1.72
C ILE A 87 16.93 2.96 -2.18
N ILE A 88 16.00 2.10 -2.55
CA ILE A 88 16.30 0.75 -3.05
C ILE A 88 17.17 0.83 -4.31
N LYS A 89 16.85 1.74 -5.21
CA LYS A 89 17.53 1.88 -6.51
C LYS A 89 18.87 2.57 -6.40
N ASN A 90 18.91 3.72 -5.72
CA ASN A 90 20.07 4.64 -5.72
C ASN A 90 20.92 4.54 -4.46
N GLY A 91 20.37 3.94 -3.40
CA GLY A 91 21.02 3.92 -2.10
C GLY A 91 20.65 5.11 -1.22
N GLN A 92 21.22 5.14 -0.03
CA GLN A 92 20.95 6.14 0.99
C GLN A 92 22.16 6.29 1.93
N SER A 93 22.62 7.53 2.14
CA SER A 93 23.74 7.84 3.02
C SER A 93 23.43 8.88 4.10
N LYS A 94 22.22 9.47 4.06
CA LYS A 94 21.77 10.45 5.06
C LYS A 94 21.25 9.72 6.30
N GLU A 95 21.35 10.38 7.44
CA GLU A 95 20.71 9.92 8.68
C GLU A 95 19.19 9.87 8.51
N ILE A 96 18.58 8.80 9.01
CA ILE A 96 17.12 8.61 9.03
C ILE A 96 16.64 8.20 10.40
N VAL A 97 15.37 8.46 10.68
CA VAL A 97 14.69 7.99 11.89
C VAL A 97 13.63 6.97 11.47
N VAL A 98 13.69 5.78 12.06
CA VAL A 98 12.71 4.70 11.83
C VAL A 98 12.16 4.27 13.18
N ASN A 99 10.84 4.34 13.36
CA ASN A 99 10.16 4.00 14.62
C ASN A 99 10.79 4.72 15.83
N GLY A 100 11.23 5.99 15.65
CA GLY A 100 11.86 6.80 16.68
C GLY A 100 13.33 6.47 16.98
N VAL A 101 13.95 5.53 16.26
CA VAL A 101 15.38 5.20 16.36
C VAL A 101 16.16 5.78 15.18
N THR A 102 17.30 6.40 15.49
CA THR A 102 18.18 7.01 14.48
C THR A 102 19.13 5.96 13.87
N TYR A 103 19.22 5.96 12.54
CA TYR A 103 20.12 5.12 11.75
C TYR A 103 20.96 5.99 10.81
N ASN A 104 22.25 5.74 10.75
CA ASN A 104 23.19 6.47 9.90
C ASN A 104 24.10 5.57 9.05
N GLN A 105 23.83 4.24 9.07
CA GLN A 105 24.56 3.32 8.23
C GLN A 105 24.16 3.50 6.77
N MET A 106 25.12 3.63 5.89
CA MET A 106 24.89 3.73 4.44
C MET A 106 24.22 2.46 3.91
N MET A 107 23.16 2.63 3.14
CA MET A 107 22.54 1.58 2.32
C MET A 107 23.00 1.76 0.87
N PRO A 108 23.71 0.81 0.26
CA PRO A 108 24.09 0.91 -1.15
C PRO A 108 22.86 0.76 -2.06
N GLY A 109 22.92 1.36 -3.23
CA GLY A 109 21.93 1.12 -4.29
C GLY A 109 22.03 -0.30 -4.84
N ASN A 110 20.93 -0.81 -5.38
CA ASN A 110 20.85 -2.19 -5.87
C ASN A 110 20.78 -2.20 -7.42
N PRO A 111 21.57 -3.06 -8.10
CA PRO A 111 21.56 -3.16 -9.56
C PRO A 111 20.39 -4.02 -10.07
N ILE A 112 19.17 -3.69 -9.64
CA ILE A 112 17.93 -4.40 -9.97
C ILE A 112 17.07 -3.56 -10.91
N THR A 113 16.20 -4.23 -11.69
CA THR A 113 15.27 -3.57 -12.63
C THR A 113 14.13 -2.87 -11.89
N ASN A 114 13.44 -1.97 -12.58
CA ASN A 114 12.26 -1.29 -12.01
C ASN A 114 11.13 -2.28 -11.66
N LEU A 115 11.00 -3.38 -12.43
CA LEU A 115 10.08 -4.46 -12.10
C LEU A 115 10.48 -5.12 -10.76
N GLU A 116 11.74 -5.44 -10.57
CA GLU A 116 12.24 -6.04 -9.33
C GLU A 116 12.10 -5.07 -8.14
N VAL A 117 12.23 -3.74 -8.36
CA VAL A 117 11.91 -2.74 -7.33
C VAL A 117 10.43 -2.80 -6.96
N ALA A 118 9.52 -2.89 -7.94
CA ALA A 118 8.07 -3.01 -7.68
C ALA A 118 7.73 -4.32 -6.94
N GLU A 119 8.37 -5.42 -7.33
CA GLU A 119 8.19 -6.73 -6.72
C GLU A 119 8.68 -6.74 -5.27
N VAL A 120 9.90 -6.24 -5.00
CA VAL A 120 10.42 -6.21 -3.64
C VAL A 120 9.69 -5.22 -2.75
N LEU A 121 9.25 -4.07 -3.26
CA LEU A 121 8.40 -3.13 -2.52
C LEU A 121 7.04 -3.75 -2.17
N THR A 122 6.43 -4.47 -3.13
CA THR A 122 5.20 -5.22 -2.86
C THR A 122 5.43 -6.28 -1.78
N TYR A 123 6.57 -6.99 -1.81
CA TYR A 123 6.88 -7.98 -0.80
C TYR A 123 7.07 -7.35 0.58
N ILE A 124 8.02 -6.42 0.74
CA ILE A 124 8.31 -5.81 2.06
C ILE A 124 7.15 -4.95 2.58
N GLY A 125 6.36 -4.37 1.68
CA GLY A 125 5.17 -3.61 2.03
C GLY A 125 3.99 -4.47 2.50
N ASN A 126 4.06 -5.81 2.36
CA ASN A 126 2.99 -6.73 2.80
C ASN A 126 3.50 -7.93 3.61
N ALA A 127 4.81 -7.98 3.90
CA ALA A 127 5.40 -8.98 4.78
C ALA A 127 5.34 -8.54 6.25
N TRP A 128 5.46 -9.48 7.15
CA TRP A 128 5.64 -9.26 8.60
C TRP A 128 4.56 -8.39 9.25
N GLY A 129 3.34 -8.37 8.69
CA GLY A 129 2.23 -7.57 9.20
C GLY A 129 2.09 -6.19 8.56
N ASN A 130 2.91 -5.84 7.59
CA ASN A 130 2.71 -4.66 6.74
C ASN A 130 1.53 -4.88 5.78
N GLU A 131 0.83 -3.81 5.37
CA GLU A 131 -0.38 -3.86 4.52
C GLU A 131 -0.40 -2.70 3.49
N ALA A 132 0.68 -2.53 2.73
CA ALA A 132 0.81 -1.46 1.74
C ALA A 132 0.10 -1.75 0.39
N GLY A 133 -0.30 -3.01 0.14
CA GLY A 133 -0.92 -3.40 -1.11
C GLY A 133 0.06 -3.61 -2.28
N LEU A 134 -0.48 -3.64 -3.49
CA LEU A 134 0.30 -3.84 -4.72
C LEU A 134 1.02 -2.55 -5.13
N VAL A 135 2.31 -2.63 -5.36
CA VAL A 135 3.11 -1.58 -6.00
C VAL A 135 3.28 -1.92 -7.47
N GLY A 136 2.74 -1.10 -8.37
CA GLY A 136 2.82 -1.33 -9.81
C GLY A 136 4.18 -0.90 -10.39
N VAL A 137 4.68 -1.61 -11.40
CA VAL A 137 5.94 -1.20 -12.08
C VAL A 137 5.85 0.18 -12.71
N LYS A 138 4.66 0.58 -13.22
CA LYS A 138 4.44 1.91 -13.79
C LYS A 138 4.53 3.04 -12.74
N ASP A 139 4.14 2.73 -11.50
CA ASP A 139 4.28 3.68 -10.39
C ASP A 139 5.76 3.84 -10.04
N VAL A 140 6.51 2.73 -9.99
CA VAL A 140 7.96 2.74 -9.76
C VAL A 140 8.69 3.48 -10.88
N ASP A 141 8.33 3.26 -12.17
CA ASP A 141 8.92 4.00 -13.29
C ASP A 141 8.81 5.51 -13.07
N LYS A 142 7.61 5.97 -12.74
CA LYS A 142 7.35 7.38 -12.46
C LYS A 142 8.11 7.89 -11.23
N TRP A 143 8.11 7.15 -10.13
CA TRP A 143 8.80 7.56 -8.90
C TRP A 143 10.30 7.68 -9.07
N LEU A 144 10.90 6.78 -9.86
CA LEU A 144 12.35 6.81 -10.12
C LEU A 144 12.78 7.95 -11.04
N GLU A 145 11.88 8.50 -11.87
CA GLU A 145 12.11 9.73 -12.64
C GLU A 145 12.14 10.99 -11.74
N GLU A 146 11.45 10.93 -10.59
CA GLU A 146 11.29 12.02 -9.64
C GLU A 146 12.29 11.93 -8.45
N CYS A 147 13.21 10.96 -8.43
CA CYS A 147 14.20 10.84 -7.37
C CYS A 147 15.13 12.06 -7.33
N GLU A 148 15.18 12.70 -6.18
CA GLU A 148 16.17 13.75 -5.90
C GLU A 148 17.50 13.09 -5.46
N ASP A 149 18.63 13.63 -5.89
CA ASP A 149 20.00 13.23 -5.54
C ASP A 149 20.38 13.59 -4.07
#